data_574aa37f43c8e81ef99a933d4a42913f
#
_entry.id   574aa37f43c8e81ef99a933d4a42913f
#
_cell.length_a   1.000
_cell.length_b   1.000
_cell.length_c   1.000
_cell.angle_alpha   90.00
_cell.angle_beta   90.00
_cell.angle_gamma   90.00
#
_symmetry.space_group_name_H-M   'P 1'
#
loop_
_entity.id
_entity.type
_entity.pdbx_description
1 polymer ?
#
loop_
_entity_poly.entity_id
_entity_poly.type
_entity_poly.pdbx_seq_one_letter_code
_entity_poly.pdbx_strand_id
1 'polypeptide(L)'
;MTEELREALASGKHVAVATIVRTRGSTPREVGARMIIADDGGSVGTVGGGCGEAEVWSEAMQVLRSGVSTLIEVDLLHDEDEEGGRACGGYMYVFIEPVPPTGVAHP
;
A
#
# COMPACT_ATOMS: atom_id res chain seq x y z
N MET A 1 -12.31 1.49 -8.56
CA MET A 1 -12.05 2.43 -7.51
C MET A 1 -13.03 2.23 -6.39
N THR A 2 -12.57 2.21 -5.18
CA THR A 2 -13.42 1.90 -4.08
C THR A 2 -14.14 3.12 -3.57
N GLU A 3 -15.22 2.87 -2.85
CA GLU A 3 -15.97 3.94 -2.25
C GLU A 3 -15.13 4.68 -1.25
N GLU A 4 -14.31 3.98 -0.49
CA GLU A 4 -13.46 4.62 0.50
C GLU A 4 -12.47 5.56 -0.14
N LEU A 5 -11.93 5.19 -1.28
CA LEU A 5 -10.99 6.06 -1.98
C LEU A 5 -11.71 7.30 -2.46
N ARG A 6 -12.92 7.11 -3.02
CA ARG A 6 -13.66 8.25 -3.48
C ARG A 6 -14.01 9.18 -2.34
N GLU A 7 -14.38 8.64 -1.19
CA GLU A 7 -14.72 9.48 -0.07
C GLU A 7 -13.51 10.24 0.44
N ALA A 8 -12.36 9.59 0.50
CA ALA A 8 -11.16 10.27 0.97
C ALA A 8 -10.79 11.43 0.04
N LEU A 9 -10.87 11.19 -1.26
CA LEU A 9 -10.53 12.24 -2.20
C LEU A 9 -11.53 13.40 -2.14
N ALA A 10 -12.80 13.06 -1.99
CA ALA A 10 -13.83 14.11 -1.93
C ALA A 10 -13.70 14.95 -0.68
N SER A 11 -13.14 14.41 0.39
CA SER A 11 -12.99 15.19 1.61
C SER A 11 -11.70 15.99 1.62
N GLY A 12 -10.96 15.98 0.52
CA GLY A 12 -9.77 16.82 0.43
C GLY A 12 -8.50 16.19 0.91
N LYS A 13 -8.50 14.90 1.18
CA LYS A 13 -7.31 14.27 1.66
C LYS A 13 -6.39 13.88 0.53
N HIS A 14 -5.10 13.96 0.79
CA HIS A 14 -4.13 13.39 -0.12
C HIS A 14 -3.98 11.94 0.26
N VAL A 15 -4.01 11.05 -0.68
CA VAL A 15 -3.86 9.64 -0.40
C VAL A 15 -2.80 9.03 -1.30
N ALA A 16 -2.23 7.94 -0.83
CA ALA A 16 -1.36 7.12 -1.65
C ALA A 16 -2.06 5.79 -1.83
N VAL A 17 -1.96 5.22 -3.01
CA VAL A 17 -2.56 3.94 -3.30
C VAL A 17 -1.43 2.96 -3.54
N ALA A 18 -1.39 1.91 -2.73
CA ALA A 18 -0.38 0.87 -2.86
C ALA A 18 -1.04 -0.34 -3.48
N THR A 19 -0.52 -0.82 -4.57
CA THR A 19 -1.10 -1.92 -5.33
C THR A 19 -0.07 -3.00 -5.51
N ILE A 20 -0.43 -4.25 -5.19
CA ILE A 20 0.44 -5.36 -5.49
C ILE A 20 0.42 -5.58 -6.97
N VAL A 21 1.55 -5.42 -7.62
CA VAL A 21 1.65 -5.59 -9.07
C VAL A 21 2.32 -6.90 -9.45
N ARG A 22 2.97 -7.58 -8.50
CA ARG A 22 3.61 -8.84 -8.80
C ARG A 22 3.88 -9.56 -7.49
N THR A 23 3.81 -10.87 -7.49
CA THR A 23 4.12 -11.66 -6.31
C THR A 23 5.00 -12.82 -6.71
N ARG A 24 5.80 -13.29 -5.78
CA ARG A 24 6.62 -14.47 -5.96
C ARG A 24 6.58 -15.26 -4.67
N GLY A 25 6.36 -16.54 -4.76
CA GLY A 25 6.30 -17.40 -3.58
C GLY A 25 4.97 -17.26 -2.86
N SER A 26 4.99 -17.56 -1.59
CA SER A 26 3.78 -17.51 -0.81
C SER A 26 3.53 -16.11 -0.33
N THR A 27 2.43 -15.53 -0.71
CA THR A 27 2.09 -14.18 -0.29
C THR A 27 0.66 -14.17 0.22
N PRO A 28 0.35 -13.29 1.16
CA PRO A 28 -0.98 -13.29 1.77
C PRO A 28 -2.06 -12.71 0.88
N ARG A 29 -1.68 -11.89 -0.10
CA ARG A 29 -2.67 -11.33 -1.01
C ARG A 29 -2.15 -11.47 -2.42
N GLU A 30 -3.02 -11.29 -3.38
CA GLU A 30 -2.65 -11.50 -4.75
C GLU A 30 -2.50 -10.22 -5.50
N VAL A 31 -1.97 -10.31 -6.69
CA VAL A 31 -1.82 -9.16 -7.58
C VAL A 31 -3.16 -8.47 -7.70
N GLY A 32 -3.16 -7.19 -7.60
CA GLY A 32 -4.38 -6.38 -7.67
C GLY A 32 -4.88 -5.94 -6.32
N ALA A 33 -4.41 -6.53 -5.24
CA ALA A 33 -4.83 -6.08 -3.92
C ALA A 33 -4.30 -4.67 -3.67
N ARG A 34 -5.08 -3.86 -3.00
CA ARG A 34 -4.75 -2.46 -2.80
C ARG A 34 -4.90 -2.04 -1.36
N MET A 35 -4.11 -1.06 -0.99
CA MET A 35 -4.21 -0.43 0.31
C MET A 35 -4.17 1.07 0.07
N ILE A 36 -5.09 1.80 0.68
CA ILE A 36 -5.18 3.23 0.52
C ILE A 36 -4.71 3.86 1.81
N ILE A 37 -3.72 4.73 1.75
CA ILE A 37 -3.14 5.37 2.91
C ILE A 37 -3.36 6.87 2.80
N ALA A 38 -4.04 7.46 3.77
CA ALA A 38 -4.31 8.88 3.76
C ALA A 38 -3.21 9.64 4.48
N ASP A 39 -3.08 10.91 4.18
CA ASP A 39 -2.02 11.72 4.76
C ASP A 39 -2.21 11.95 6.24
N ASP A 40 -3.39 11.66 6.80
CA ASP A 40 -3.58 11.78 8.23
C ASP A 40 -3.22 10.46 8.92
N GLY A 41 -2.73 9.47 8.17
CA GLY A 41 -2.31 8.21 8.75
C GLY A 41 -3.34 7.12 8.68
N GLY A 42 -4.56 7.42 8.26
CA GLY A 42 -5.59 6.40 8.14
C GLY A 42 -5.33 5.50 6.96
N SER A 43 -5.83 4.30 7.01
CA SER A 43 -5.66 3.40 5.88
C SER A 43 -6.89 2.52 5.73
N VAL A 44 -7.11 2.05 4.52
CA VAL A 44 -8.21 1.19 4.17
C VAL A 44 -7.68 0.11 3.25
N GLY A 45 -8.11 -1.11 3.44
CA GLY A 45 -7.66 -2.22 2.62
C GLY A 45 -6.37 -2.80 3.16
N THR A 46 -5.82 -3.74 2.45
CA THR A 46 -4.61 -4.35 2.90
C THR A 46 -3.88 -4.98 1.72
N VAL A 47 -2.58 -4.98 1.75
CA VAL A 47 -1.78 -5.66 0.76
C VAL A 47 -1.09 -6.87 1.38
N GLY A 48 -1.13 -7.01 2.70
CA GLY A 48 -0.40 -8.08 3.31
C GLY A 48 -1.05 -8.75 4.48
N GLY A 49 -2.25 -8.35 4.85
CA GLY A 49 -2.88 -8.94 6.01
C GLY A 49 -2.03 -8.82 7.25
N GLY A 50 -1.21 -7.82 7.32
CA GLY A 50 -0.27 -7.61 8.40
C GLY A 50 1.16 -7.86 8.01
N CYS A 51 1.41 -8.71 7.05
CA CYS A 51 2.77 -8.97 6.60
C CYS A 51 3.24 -7.85 5.68
N GLY A 52 4.27 -7.19 6.07
CA GLY A 52 4.87 -6.16 5.24
C GLY A 52 4.10 -4.86 5.17
N GLU A 53 2.99 -4.76 5.87
CA GLU A 53 2.20 -3.55 5.77
C GLU A 53 2.90 -2.35 6.38
N ALA A 54 3.69 -2.55 7.40
CA ALA A 54 4.41 -1.42 7.98
C ALA A 54 5.39 -0.82 7.00
N GLU A 55 6.03 -1.66 6.21
CA GLU A 55 6.96 -1.17 5.22
C GLU A 55 6.22 -0.43 4.12
N VAL A 56 5.09 -0.95 3.67
CA VAL A 56 4.30 -0.30 2.65
C VAL A 56 3.79 1.05 3.18
N TRP A 57 3.33 1.08 4.42
CA TRP A 57 2.82 2.30 5.02
C TRP A 57 3.91 3.36 5.09
N SER A 58 5.10 2.97 5.50
CA SER A 58 6.21 3.90 5.61
C SER A 58 6.58 4.48 4.25
N GLU A 59 6.63 3.64 3.22
CA GLU A 59 6.94 4.14 1.89
C GLU A 59 5.81 5.01 1.36
N ALA A 60 4.57 4.69 1.70
CA ALA A 60 3.45 5.50 1.25
C ALA A 60 3.52 6.91 1.84
N MET A 61 3.94 7.01 3.09
CA MET A 61 4.08 8.33 3.68
C MET A 61 5.18 9.13 2.99
N GLN A 62 6.23 8.46 2.52
CA GLN A 62 7.24 9.14 1.75
C GLN A 62 6.72 9.57 0.40
N VAL A 63 5.91 8.73 -0.26
CA VAL A 63 5.31 9.09 -1.54
C VAL A 63 4.41 10.30 -1.35
N LEU A 64 3.68 10.36 -0.25
CA LEU A 64 2.83 11.51 0.00
C LEU A 64 3.64 12.78 0.20
N ARG A 65 4.80 12.68 0.82
CA ARG A 65 5.62 13.84 1.02
C ARG A 65 6.33 14.28 -0.24
N SER A 66 6.78 13.34 -1.04
CA SER A 66 7.58 13.68 -2.20
C SER A 66 6.75 13.89 -3.45
N GLY A 67 5.58 13.31 -3.50
CA GLY A 67 4.76 13.35 -4.71
C GLY A 67 5.27 12.46 -5.82
N VAL A 68 6.19 11.56 -5.52
CA VAL A 68 6.81 10.71 -6.53
C VAL A 68 6.42 9.27 -6.29
N SER A 69 5.84 8.63 -7.30
CA SER A 69 5.48 7.22 -7.22
C SER A 69 6.72 6.35 -7.09
N THR A 70 6.57 5.20 -6.50
CA THR A 70 7.70 4.31 -6.34
C THR A 70 7.23 2.86 -6.43
N LEU A 71 8.14 1.98 -6.79
CA LEU A 71 7.90 0.56 -6.80
C LEU A 71 8.84 -0.06 -5.79
N ILE A 72 8.31 -0.81 -4.83
CA ILE A 72 9.16 -1.41 -3.82
C ILE A 72 9.00 -2.91 -3.84
N GLU A 73 10.03 -3.59 -3.38
CA GLU A 73 9.99 -5.02 -3.22
C GLU A 73 9.90 -5.29 -1.73
N VAL A 74 8.88 -5.99 -1.30
CA VAL A 74 8.69 -6.29 0.10
C VAL A 74 9.05 -7.75 0.31
N ASP A 75 10.06 -7.98 1.13
CA ASP A 75 10.59 -9.30 1.37
C ASP A 75 9.89 -9.86 2.59
N LEU A 76 8.99 -10.80 2.39
CA LEU A 76 8.20 -11.35 3.47
C LEU A 76 8.89 -12.47 4.20
N LEU A 77 10.05 -12.86 3.73
CA LEU A 77 10.79 -13.86 4.43
C LEU A 77 11.25 -13.39 5.80
N HIS A 78 11.43 -12.10 5.93
CA HIS A 78 11.90 -11.55 7.19
C HIS A 78 10.77 -11.15 8.11
N ASP A 79 9.54 -11.38 7.72
CA ASP A 79 8.42 -11.07 8.54
C ASP A 79 8.00 -12.26 9.34
N GLU A 80 8.76 -13.37 9.34
CA GLU A 80 8.38 -14.45 10.02
C GLU A 80 8.44 -14.25 11.48
N ASP A 81 7.51 -14.74 12.16
CA ASP A 81 7.40 -14.54 13.51
C ASP A 81 8.09 -15.64 14.18
N GLU A 82 9.03 -15.39 14.94
CA GLU A 82 9.71 -16.37 15.50
C GLU A 82 8.89 -17.22 16.37
N GLU A 83 7.86 -16.79 16.91
CA GLU A 83 7.09 -17.62 17.59
C GLU A 83 6.08 -18.27 16.88
N GLY A 84 5.64 -17.82 15.88
CA GLY A 84 4.57 -18.36 15.23
C GLY A 84 4.68 -19.12 14.21
N GLY A 85 5.62 -18.91 13.66
CA GLY A 85 5.72 -19.56 12.53
C GLY A 85 4.86 -19.28 11.49
N ARG A 86 4.32 -18.13 11.34
CA ARG A 86 3.56 -17.85 10.27
C ARG A 86 4.33 -17.26 9.26
N ALA A 87 5.15 -17.81 8.64
CA ALA A 87 5.96 -17.23 7.61
C ALA A 87 5.19 -17.01 6.37
N CYS A 88 5.24 -15.86 5.82
CA CYS A 88 4.66 -15.62 4.52
C CYS A 88 5.56 -16.16 3.43
N GLY A 89 6.80 -16.02 3.51
CA GLY A 89 7.72 -16.76 2.66
C GLY A 89 7.87 -16.32 1.23
N GLY A 90 7.41 -15.17 0.88
CA GLY A 90 7.50 -14.72 -0.49
C GLY A 90 7.90 -13.27 -0.60
N TYR A 91 7.73 -12.74 -1.81
CA TYR A 91 8.02 -11.33 -2.07
C TYR A 91 6.82 -10.71 -2.71
N MET A 92 6.60 -9.43 -2.42
CA MET A 92 5.57 -8.67 -3.11
C MET A 92 6.23 -7.49 -3.75
N TYR A 93 5.78 -7.14 -4.93
CA TYR A 93 6.23 -5.92 -5.58
C TYR A 93 5.04 -5.00 -5.54
N VAL A 94 5.18 -3.85 -4.89
CA VAL A 94 4.08 -2.95 -4.61
C VAL A 94 4.37 -1.60 -5.24
N PHE A 95 3.44 -1.14 -6.07
CA PHE A 95 3.57 0.16 -6.71
C PHE A 95 2.77 1.14 -5.88
N ILE A 96 3.39 2.23 -5.43
CA ILE A 96 2.76 3.18 -4.55
C ILE A 96 2.72 4.51 -5.28
N GLU A 97 1.53 5.07 -5.42
CA GLU A 97 1.36 6.28 -6.17
C GLU A 97 0.54 7.29 -5.40
N PRO A 98 0.85 8.56 -5.52
CA PRO A 98 0.06 9.58 -4.85
C PRO A 98 -1.14 9.92 -5.69
N VAL A 99 -2.27 10.17 -5.04
CA VAL A 99 -3.48 10.56 -5.74
C VAL A 99 -3.96 11.86 -5.10
N PRO A 100 -4.00 12.95 -5.86
CA PRO A 100 -4.40 14.22 -5.27
C PRO A 100 -5.89 14.23 -4.97
N PRO A 101 -6.34 15.15 -4.15
CA PRO A 101 -7.74 15.22 -3.81
C PRO A 101 -8.61 15.49 -5.03
N THR A 102 -9.86 15.06 -4.94
CA THR A 102 -10.81 15.32 -5.98
C THR A 102 -10.97 16.81 -6.14
N GLY A 103 -11.06 17.25 -7.35
CA GLY A 103 -11.19 18.66 -7.62
C GLY A 103 -9.92 19.28 -8.10
N VAL A 104 -8.80 18.61 -7.90
CA VAL A 104 -7.56 19.10 -8.46
C VAL A 104 -7.58 18.79 -9.93
N ALA A 105 -7.32 19.78 -10.72
CA ALA A 105 -7.39 19.60 -12.15
C ALA A 105 -6.29 18.67 -12.59
N HIS A 106 -6.60 17.83 -13.51
CA HIS A 106 -5.58 17.07 -14.11
C HIS A 106 -5.96 16.83 -15.50
N PRO A 107 -5.02 16.56 -16.29
CA PRO A 107 -5.20 16.51 -17.73
C PRO A 107 -6.09 15.40 -18.16
#